data_5aa22c16bcc90c0919b87c281c12c176
#
_entry.id   5aa22c16bcc90c0919b87c281c12c176
#
_cell.length_a   1.000
_cell.length_b   1.000
_cell.length_c   1.000
_cell.angle_alpha   90.00
_cell.angle_beta   90.00
_cell.angle_gamma   90.00
#
_symmetry.space_group_name_H-M   'P 1'
#
loop_
_entity.id
_entity.type
_entity.pdbx_description
1 polymer ?
#
loop_
_entity_poly.entity_id
_entity_poly.type
_entity_poly.pdbx_seq_one_letter_code
_entity_poly.pdbx_strand_id
1 'polypeptide(L)'
;MKEQLVQVIDKKDLQVLILTDGYNIHHLSGYRGHTGMLVAFQGEQYILTDSRYTEQVELEAPEFTCVDIGREGYSKTIAAMVQKAFAKEGRSTLRIGFENKEISYMQYQAFVDTFAKELTGMQVEFVPLEDAVNVYREVKTEDEIAKLARAEQIGDEAFTEIVKFIHENWKDGLTEQRVALQLEYEMRLRGAEGTSFDTIAASGSNSSLPHAMPQPKLLTEGDFLTMDFGCMYQGYCSDMTRTIHIGEVVESEQKKVYDTVLQAQLAALSVVKPGMVCSDVDKCARDIIADAGYGDYFGHGLGHSVGLFIHEEPRFSMKCDAVLKPGVVIT
;
A
#
# COMPACT_ATOMS: atom_id res chain seq x y z
N MET A 1 -10.27 14.50 8.03
CA MET A 1 -10.70 13.10 8.24
C MET A 1 -12.22 12.98 8.37
N LYS A 2 -12.89 13.53 9.40
CA LYS A 2 -14.37 13.47 9.50
C LYS A 2 -15.09 14.06 8.28
N GLU A 3 -14.57 15.14 7.72
CA GLU A 3 -15.12 15.78 6.51
C GLU A 3 -15.08 14.85 5.28
N GLN A 4 -14.06 14.01 5.16
CA GLN A 4 -13.94 13.05 4.04
C GLN A 4 -15.04 11.99 4.11
N LEU A 5 -15.36 11.46 5.31
CA LEU A 5 -16.48 10.53 5.50
C LEU A 5 -17.82 11.16 5.10
N VAL A 6 -18.05 12.41 5.53
CA VAL A 6 -19.27 13.16 5.14
C VAL A 6 -19.33 13.34 3.63
N GLN A 7 -18.22 13.71 2.98
CA GLN A 7 -18.17 13.85 1.52
C GLN A 7 -18.49 12.56 0.78
N VAL A 8 -18.00 11.40 1.25
CA VAL A 8 -18.34 10.10 0.64
C VAL A 8 -19.83 9.80 0.79
N ILE A 9 -20.38 10.00 1.99
CA ILE A 9 -21.80 9.80 2.31
C ILE A 9 -22.67 10.67 1.39
N ASP A 10 -22.39 11.96 1.33
CA ASP A 10 -23.18 12.93 0.55
C ASP A 10 -23.06 12.65 -0.97
N LYS A 11 -21.85 12.44 -1.47
CA LYS A 11 -21.60 12.21 -2.91
C LYS A 11 -22.28 10.95 -3.43
N LYS A 12 -22.40 9.91 -2.60
CA LYS A 12 -23.02 8.63 -2.96
C LYS A 12 -24.47 8.51 -2.49
N ASP A 13 -25.01 9.56 -1.84
CA ASP A 13 -26.37 9.59 -1.25
C ASP A 13 -26.62 8.39 -0.33
N LEU A 14 -25.75 8.24 0.68
CA LEU A 14 -25.78 7.12 1.63
C LEU A 14 -26.40 7.56 2.96
N GLN A 15 -27.00 6.63 3.67
CA GLN A 15 -27.39 6.79 5.06
C GLN A 15 -26.42 6.14 6.03
N VAL A 16 -25.74 5.07 5.57
CA VAL A 16 -24.75 4.34 6.35
C VAL A 16 -23.53 4.10 5.47
N LEU A 17 -22.35 4.26 6.06
CA LEU A 17 -21.06 3.92 5.45
C LEU A 17 -20.40 2.84 6.28
N ILE A 18 -19.96 1.76 5.63
CA ILE A 18 -19.22 0.64 6.27
C ILE A 18 -17.89 0.49 5.54
N LEU A 19 -16.79 0.71 6.25
CA LEU A 19 -15.44 0.51 5.73
C LEU A 19 -14.81 -0.71 6.39
N THR A 20 -14.16 -1.52 5.57
CA THR A 20 -13.51 -2.79 5.96
C THR A 20 -12.03 -2.83 5.61
N ASP A 21 -11.57 -1.92 4.73
CA ASP A 21 -10.16 -1.77 4.38
C ASP A 21 -9.38 -1.14 5.55
N GLY A 22 -8.43 -1.88 6.11
CA GLY A 22 -7.59 -1.42 7.22
C GLY A 22 -6.80 -0.16 6.91
N TYR A 23 -6.37 0.03 5.66
CA TYR A 23 -5.64 1.24 5.23
C TYR A 23 -6.56 2.47 5.20
N ASN A 24 -7.79 2.31 4.74
CA ASN A 24 -8.79 3.37 4.76
C ASN A 24 -9.22 3.73 6.19
N ILE A 25 -9.40 2.71 7.04
CA ILE A 25 -9.69 2.91 8.47
C ILE A 25 -8.54 3.65 9.14
N HIS A 26 -7.29 3.23 8.91
CA HIS A 26 -6.11 3.92 9.45
C HIS A 26 -6.04 5.37 8.97
N HIS A 27 -6.16 5.62 7.67
CA HIS A 27 -6.12 6.98 7.10
C HIS A 27 -7.17 7.91 7.73
N LEU A 28 -8.39 7.40 7.93
CA LEU A 28 -9.52 8.21 8.40
C LEU A 28 -9.60 8.36 9.92
N SER A 29 -9.04 7.43 10.68
CA SER A 29 -9.20 7.40 12.13
C SER A 29 -7.88 7.43 12.92
N GLY A 30 -6.79 7.01 12.30
CA GLY A 30 -5.51 6.74 12.98
C GLY A 30 -5.44 5.33 13.58
N TYR A 31 -6.52 4.56 13.58
CA TYR A 31 -6.54 3.21 14.16
C TYR A 31 -5.72 2.22 13.30
N ARG A 32 -4.79 1.51 13.94
CA ARG A 32 -3.83 0.59 13.31
C ARG A 32 -4.04 -0.87 13.67
N GLY A 33 -5.14 -1.20 14.32
CA GLY A 33 -5.44 -2.57 14.72
C GLY A 33 -5.68 -3.49 13.52
N HIS A 34 -5.33 -4.76 13.69
CA HIS A 34 -5.47 -5.77 12.63
C HIS A 34 -6.93 -6.19 12.35
N THR A 35 -7.86 -5.85 13.23
CA THR A 35 -9.28 -6.15 13.06
C THR A 35 -10.12 -4.94 13.42
N GLY A 36 -11.11 -4.66 12.61
CA GLY A 36 -12.03 -3.56 12.86
C GLY A 36 -12.85 -3.22 11.62
N MET A 37 -13.96 -2.52 11.83
CA MET A 37 -14.74 -1.88 10.78
C MET A 37 -15.06 -0.46 11.22
N LEU A 38 -14.95 0.49 10.30
CA LEU A 38 -15.40 1.85 10.54
C LEU A 38 -16.84 1.96 10.02
N VAL A 39 -17.74 2.44 10.86
CA VAL A 39 -19.14 2.66 10.49
C VAL A 39 -19.50 4.10 10.78
N ALA A 40 -20.14 4.77 9.83
CA ALA A 40 -20.58 6.15 9.98
C ALA A 40 -22.03 6.32 9.52
N PHE A 41 -22.86 7.01 10.31
CA PHE A 41 -24.23 7.39 10.01
C PHE A 41 -24.70 8.52 10.93
N GLN A 42 -25.61 9.38 10.45
CA GLN A 42 -26.20 10.49 11.20
C GLN A 42 -25.18 11.44 11.89
N GLY A 43 -23.99 11.60 11.26
CA GLY A 43 -22.92 12.44 11.83
C GLY A 43 -22.07 11.76 12.91
N GLU A 44 -22.46 10.58 13.36
CA GLU A 44 -21.70 9.77 14.30
C GLU A 44 -20.76 8.80 13.59
N GLN A 45 -19.64 8.46 14.24
CA GLN A 45 -18.58 7.62 13.69
C GLN A 45 -18.12 6.61 14.72
N TYR A 46 -18.04 5.36 14.30
CA TYR A 46 -17.77 4.23 15.16
C TYR A 46 -16.63 3.38 14.60
N ILE A 47 -15.79 2.87 15.49
CA ILE A 47 -14.89 1.75 15.18
C ILE A 47 -15.41 0.53 15.94
N LEU A 48 -15.84 -0.46 15.18
CA LEU A 48 -16.29 -1.73 15.73
C LEU A 48 -15.12 -2.71 15.73
N THR A 49 -14.88 -3.36 16.87
CA THR A 49 -13.82 -4.36 17.00
C THR A 49 -14.16 -5.34 18.12
N ASP A 50 -13.32 -6.31 18.37
CA ASP A 50 -13.50 -7.21 19.53
C ASP A 50 -12.71 -6.73 20.76
N SER A 51 -12.98 -7.34 21.91
CA SER A 51 -12.43 -6.94 23.21
C SER A 51 -10.88 -6.89 23.29
N ARG A 52 -10.16 -7.47 22.33
CA ARG A 52 -8.69 -7.45 22.30
C ARG A 52 -8.14 -6.09 21.85
N TYR A 53 -8.95 -5.29 21.17
CA TYR A 53 -8.54 -4.05 20.52
C TYR A 53 -9.27 -2.79 21.02
N THR A 54 -10.22 -2.92 21.96
CA THR A 54 -11.00 -1.76 22.44
C THR A 54 -10.12 -0.68 23.05
N GLU A 55 -9.14 -1.05 23.87
CA GLU A 55 -8.18 -0.12 24.46
C GLU A 55 -7.31 0.56 23.37
N GLN A 56 -6.91 -0.20 22.34
CA GLN A 56 -6.15 0.37 21.23
C GLN A 56 -6.96 1.39 20.43
N VAL A 57 -8.26 1.14 20.20
CA VAL A 57 -9.15 2.13 19.57
C VAL A 57 -9.24 3.40 20.39
N GLU A 58 -9.40 3.30 21.72
CA GLU A 58 -9.48 4.46 22.60
C GLU A 58 -8.19 5.31 22.59
N LEU A 59 -7.03 4.66 22.44
CA LEU A 59 -5.71 5.32 22.38
C LEU A 59 -5.43 5.95 21.01
N GLU A 60 -5.69 5.22 19.92
CA GLU A 60 -5.29 5.61 18.57
C GLU A 60 -6.36 6.43 17.83
N ALA A 61 -7.64 6.23 18.15
CA ALA A 61 -8.77 6.88 17.51
C ALA A 61 -9.77 7.51 18.51
N PRO A 62 -9.32 8.38 19.43
CA PRO A 62 -10.15 8.91 20.53
C PRO A 62 -11.36 9.74 20.06
N GLU A 63 -11.37 10.14 18.80
CA GLU A 63 -12.51 10.87 18.21
C GLU A 63 -13.63 9.95 17.70
N PHE A 64 -13.42 8.64 17.71
CA PHE A 64 -14.39 7.64 17.28
C PHE A 64 -14.98 6.91 18.49
N THR A 65 -16.25 6.55 18.40
CA THR A 65 -16.86 5.72 19.42
C THR A 65 -16.47 4.26 19.22
N CYS A 66 -15.78 3.67 20.19
CA CYS A 66 -15.45 2.25 20.19
C CYS A 66 -16.68 1.40 20.48
N VAL A 67 -16.91 0.35 19.70
CA VAL A 67 -18.01 -0.60 19.91
C VAL A 67 -17.43 -2.02 19.91
N ASP A 68 -17.55 -2.70 21.05
CA ASP A 68 -17.23 -4.13 21.16
C ASP A 68 -18.34 -4.98 20.49
N ILE A 69 -17.97 -5.75 19.46
CA ILE A 69 -18.91 -6.63 18.75
C ILE A 69 -19.32 -7.87 19.55
N GLY A 70 -18.63 -8.16 20.65
CA GLY A 70 -18.91 -9.28 21.52
C GLY A 70 -19.02 -10.62 20.78
N ARG A 71 -20.05 -11.42 21.13
CA ARG A 71 -20.35 -12.71 20.47
C ARG A 71 -21.25 -12.57 19.23
N GLU A 72 -21.89 -11.42 19.04
CA GLU A 72 -22.85 -11.20 17.95
C GLU A 72 -22.17 -11.00 16.60
N GLY A 73 -20.94 -10.48 16.60
CA GLY A 73 -20.16 -10.19 15.41
C GLY A 73 -20.61 -8.92 14.69
N TYR A 74 -19.88 -8.56 13.63
CA TYR A 74 -20.05 -7.27 12.94
C TYR A 74 -21.44 -7.05 12.37
N SER A 75 -21.96 -7.99 11.57
CA SER A 75 -23.22 -7.82 10.84
C SER A 75 -24.41 -7.55 11.75
N LYS A 76 -24.54 -8.32 12.83
CA LYS A 76 -25.63 -8.14 13.79
C LYS A 76 -25.49 -6.88 14.63
N THR A 77 -24.27 -6.58 15.10
CA THR A 77 -24.01 -5.37 15.88
C THR A 77 -24.34 -4.13 15.04
N ILE A 78 -23.87 -4.07 13.79
CA ILE A 78 -24.15 -2.94 12.89
C ILE A 78 -25.64 -2.86 12.59
N ALA A 79 -26.32 -3.99 12.28
CA ALA A 79 -27.75 -3.99 12.00
C ALA A 79 -28.57 -3.45 13.19
N ALA A 80 -28.22 -3.86 14.42
CA ALA A 80 -28.88 -3.36 15.64
C ALA A 80 -28.66 -1.86 15.85
N MET A 81 -27.45 -1.36 15.62
CA MET A 81 -27.13 0.06 15.70
C MET A 81 -27.93 0.87 14.68
N VAL A 82 -27.95 0.42 13.43
CA VAL A 82 -28.67 1.05 12.32
C VAL A 82 -30.19 1.02 12.57
N GLN A 83 -30.73 -0.11 12.99
CA GLN A 83 -32.14 -0.22 13.34
C GLN A 83 -32.53 0.80 14.42
N LYS A 84 -31.73 0.89 15.48
CA LYS A 84 -31.97 1.86 16.58
C LYS A 84 -31.93 3.31 16.09
N ALA A 85 -30.98 3.64 15.20
CA ALA A 85 -30.80 4.98 14.67
C ALA A 85 -31.97 5.42 13.78
N PHE A 86 -32.41 4.54 12.87
CA PHE A 86 -33.37 4.87 11.82
C PHE A 86 -34.84 4.45 12.12
N ALA A 87 -35.09 3.73 13.22
CA ALA A 87 -36.43 3.22 13.56
C ALA A 87 -37.54 4.27 13.63
N LYS A 88 -37.19 5.51 13.96
CA LYS A 88 -38.15 6.62 14.14
C LYS A 88 -38.29 7.53 12.91
N GLU A 89 -37.47 7.34 11.87
CA GLU A 89 -37.47 8.24 10.71
C GLU A 89 -38.54 7.91 9.68
N GLY A 90 -39.22 6.76 9.78
CA GLY A 90 -40.25 6.36 8.83
C GLY A 90 -39.73 6.12 7.41
N ARG A 91 -38.42 5.84 7.25
CA ARG A 91 -37.79 5.59 5.95
C ARG A 91 -38.25 4.25 5.38
N SER A 92 -38.53 4.24 4.10
CA SER A 92 -38.83 3.00 3.36
C SER A 92 -37.56 2.33 2.78
N THR A 93 -36.49 3.11 2.53
CA THR A 93 -35.25 2.64 1.92
C THR A 93 -34.04 3.15 2.71
N LEU A 94 -33.04 2.30 2.85
CA LEU A 94 -31.75 2.59 3.48
C LEU A 94 -30.61 2.21 2.53
N ARG A 95 -29.81 3.20 2.11
CA ARG A 95 -28.65 3.01 1.25
C ARG A 95 -27.39 2.91 2.10
N ILE A 96 -26.69 1.77 1.95
CA ILE A 96 -25.49 1.43 2.75
C ILE A 96 -24.31 1.31 1.82
N GLY A 97 -23.35 2.22 1.96
CA GLY A 97 -22.08 2.15 1.23
C GLY A 97 -21.15 1.10 1.84
N PHE A 98 -20.49 0.31 1.00
CA PHE A 98 -19.52 -0.70 1.43
C PHE A 98 -18.36 -0.82 0.45
N GLU A 99 -17.20 -1.24 0.95
CA GLU A 99 -15.98 -1.44 0.13
C GLU A 99 -16.03 -2.78 -0.59
N ASN A 100 -16.53 -2.78 -1.81
CA ASN A 100 -16.76 -3.98 -2.62
C ASN A 100 -15.47 -4.68 -3.09
N LYS A 101 -14.31 -4.01 -3.03
CA LYS A 101 -13.02 -4.59 -3.38
C LYS A 101 -12.37 -5.35 -2.21
N GLU A 102 -12.74 -5.02 -0.97
CA GLU A 102 -12.11 -5.53 0.24
C GLU A 102 -12.95 -6.54 1.00
N ILE A 103 -14.27 -6.38 0.95
CA ILE A 103 -15.16 -7.29 1.65
C ILE A 103 -15.19 -8.67 0.97
N SER A 104 -15.01 -9.75 1.73
CA SER A 104 -15.19 -11.09 1.16
C SER A 104 -16.66 -11.36 0.80
N TYR A 105 -16.91 -12.23 -0.19
CA TYR A 105 -18.26 -12.63 -0.54
C TYR A 105 -19.06 -13.16 0.65
N MET A 106 -18.42 -13.94 1.53
CA MET A 106 -19.05 -14.47 2.74
C MET A 106 -19.48 -13.36 3.71
N GLN A 107 -18.63 -12.37 3.91
CA GLN A 107 -18.96 -11.21 4.76
C GLN A 107 -20.09 -10.39 4.16
N TYR A 108 -20.04 -10.11 2.86
CA TYR A 108 -21.10 -9.41 2.15
C TYR A 108 -22.45 -10.15 2.27
N GLN A 109 -22.47 -11.46 2.05
CA GLN A 109 -23.69 -12.27 2.19
C GLN A 109 -24.22 -12.23 3.63
N ALA A 110 -23.34 -12.31 4.63
CA ALA A 110 -23.72 -12.17 6.03
C ALA A 110 -24.37 -10.81 6.34
N PHE A 111 -23.89 -9.73 5.72
CA PHE A 111 -24.57 -8.42 5.83
C PHE A 111 -25.95 -8.46 5.17
N VAL A 112 -26.05 -8.92 3.93
CA VAL A 112 -27.33 -9.01 3.21
C VAL A 112 -28.37 -9.78 4.01
N ASP A 113 -28.03 -10.98 4.47
CA ASP A 113 -28.96 -11.87 5.20
C ASP A 113 -29.34 -11.29 6.57
N THR A 114 -28.39 -10.71 7.29
CA THR A 114 -28.63 -10.14 8.61
C THR A 114 -29.50 -8.89 8.51
N PHE A 115 -29.18 -7.99 7.60
CA PHE A 115 -29.94 -6.73 7.43
C PHE A 115 -31.35 -6.98 6.92
N ALA A 116 -31.54 -7.94 6.00
CA ALA A 116 -32.88 -8.34 5.56
C ALA A 116 -33.74 -8.90 6.71
N LYS A 117 -33.12 -9.58 7.66
CA LYS A 117 -33.80 -10.18 8.83
C LYS A 117 -34.08 -9.14 9.92
N GLU A 118 -33.10 -8.30 10.27
CA GLU A 118 -33.15 -7.42 11.42
C GLU A 118 -33.84 -6.06 11.10
N LEU A 119 -33.73 -5.56 9.86
CA LEU A 119 -34.31 -4.26 9.43
C LEU A 119 -35.67 -4.45 8.77
N THR A 120 -36.58 -5.12 9.48
CA THR A 120 -37.95 -5.36 8.97
C THR A 120 -38.70 -4.05 8.71
N GLY A 121 -39.29 -3.94 7.50
CA GLY A 121 -40.05 -2.75 7.07
C GLY A 121 -39.19 -1.70 6.36
N MET A 122 -37.89 -1.90 6.21
CA MET A 122 -36.99 -1.07 5.38
C MET A 122 -36.39 -1.91 4.25
N GLN A 123 -36.38 -1.38 3.05
CA GLN A 123 -35.62 -1.93 1.94
C GLN A 123 -34.17 -1.49 2.08
N VAL A 124 -33.24 -2.44 2.13
CA VAL A 124 -31.81 -2.14 2.19
C VAL A 124 -31.20 -2.25 0.79
N GLU A 125 -30.51 -1.20 0.37
CA GLU A 125 -29.73 -1.14 -0.87
C GLU A 125 -28.23 -1.06 -0.50
N PHE A 126 -27.44 -2.06 -0.87
CA PHE A 126 -25.98 -2.03 -0.72
C PHE A 126 -25.35 -1.34 -1.93
N VAL A 127 -24.64 -0.24 -1.70
CA VAL A 127 -24.01 0.62 -2.72
C VAL A 127 -22.50 0.39 -2.72
N PRO A 128 -21.91 -0.15 -3.80
CA PRO A 128 -20.47 -0.32 -3.88
C PRO A 128 -19.76 1.05 -3.93
N LEU A 129 -18.72 1.21 -3.10
CA LEU A 129 -17.97 2.45 -3.01
C LEU A 129 -16.94 2.60 -4.12
N GLU A 130 -16.48 1.50 -4.71
CA GLU A 130 -15.34 1.45 -5.62
C GLU A 130 -14.07 2.03 -4.92
N ASP A 131 -13.48 3.06 -5.50
CA ASP A 131 -12.32 3.76 -4.94
C ASP A 131 -12.68 5.07 -4.22
N ALA A 132 -13.94 5.23 -3.80
CA ALA A 132 -14.44 6.50 -3.27
C ALA A 132 -13.69 6.99 -2.00
N VAL A 133 -13.04 6.08 -1.27
CA VAL A 133 -12.21 6.42 -0.09
C VAL A 133 -10.73 6.47 -0.47
N ASN A 134 -10.26 5.55 -1.32
CA ASN A 134 -8.86 5.43 -1.70
C ASN A 134 -8.29 6.72 -2.32
N VAL A 135 -9.12 7.48 -3.04
CA VAL A 135 -8.73 8.76 -3.67
C VAL A 135 -8.24 9.81 -2.65
N TYR A 136 -8.62 9.69 -1.39
CA TYR A 136 -8.15 10.60 -0.34
C TYR A 136 -6.72 10.29 0.13
N ARG A 137 -6.19 9.10 -0.17
CA ARG A 137 -4.81 8.71 0.13
C ARG A 137 -3.82 9.05 -0.99
N GLU A 138 -4.32 9.41 -2.21
CA GLU A 138 -3.43 9.75 -3.32
C GLU A 138 -2.51 10.93 -2.97
N VAL A 139 -3.07 11.99 -2.42
CA VAL A 139 -2.34 13.22 -2.05
C VAL A 139 -2.02 13.18 -0.57
N LYS A 140 -0.73 13.05 -0.25
CA LYS A 140 -0.22 12.93 1.11
C LYS A 140 -0.15 14.31 1.78
N THR A 141 -0.49 14.33 3.05
CA THR A 141 -0.23 15.48 3.93
C THR A 141 1.26 15.60 4.25
N GLU A 142 1.70 16.74 4.77
CA GLU A 142 3.10 16.94 5.19
C GLU A 142 3.54 15.92 6.26
N ASP A 143 2.66 15.53 7.18
CA ASP A 143 2.94 14.52 8.20
C ASP A 143 3.11 13.12 7.57
N GLU A 144 2.27 12.75 6.60
CA GLU A 144 2.39 11.49 5.86
C GLU A 144 3.68 11.46 5.03
N ILE A 145 4.02 12.57 4.37
CA ILE A 145 5.29 12.71 3.63
C ILE A 145 6.49 12.54 4.55
N ALA A 146 6.46 13.12 5.75
CA ALA A 146 7.54 12.97 6.73
C ALA A 146 7.74 11.51 7.18
N LYS A 147 6.65 10.76 7.33
CA LYS A 147 6.70 9.32 7.66
C LYS A 147 7.26 8.49 6.52
N LEU A 148 6.81 8.74 5.29
CA LEU A 148 7.35 8.12 4.08
C LEU A 148 8.85 8.41 3.92
N ALA A 149 9.27 9.67 4.08
CA ALA A 149 10.68 10.07 4.02
C ALA A 149 11.52 9.36 5.09
N ARG A 150 10.97 9.15 6.31
CA ARG A 150 11.68 8.39 7.34
C ARG A 150 11.78 6.90 7.00
N ALA A 151 10.74 6.31 6.42
CA ALA A 151 10.78 4.93 5.94
C ALA A 151 11.85 4.74 4.84
N GLU A 152 11.91 5.66 3.86
CA GLU A 152 12.97 5.67 2.83
C GLU A 152 14.37 5.84 3.44
N GLN A 153 14.54 6.76 4.38
CA GLN A 153 15.82 6.96 5.06
C GLN A 153 16.30 5.69 5.78
N ILE A 154 15.39 4.93 6.40
CA ILE A 154 15.73 3.63 7.02
C ILE A 154 16.26 2.67 5.95
N GLY A 155 15.64 2.62 4.77
CA GLY A 155 16.10 1.85 3.63
C GLY A 155 17.50 2.25 3.16
N ASP A 156 17.77 3.54 2.97
CA ASP A 156 19.07 4.06 2.57
C ASP A 156 20.18 3.71 3.56
N GLU A 157 19.90 3.88 4.86
CA GLU A 157 20.84 3.52 5.93
C GLU A 157 21.12 2.01 5.94
N ALA A 158 20.08 1.17 5.78
CA ALA A 158 20.19 -0.28 5.71
C ALA A 158 20.98 -0.73 4.46
N PHE A 159 20.73 -0.08 3.31
CA PHE A 159 21.48 -0.34 2.08
C PHE A 159 22.98 -0.06 2.24
N THR A 160 23.33 1.01 2.91
CA THR A 160 24.73 1.32 3.18
C THR A 160 25.43 0.21 3.95
N GLU A 161 24.77 -0.39 4.94
CA GLU A 161 25.37 -1.47 5.74
C GLU A 161 25.35 -2.82 5.00
N ILE A 162 24.28 -3.12 4.24
CA ILE A 162 24.25 -4.38 3.49
C ILE A 162 25.33 -4.44 2.41
N VAL A 163 25.66 -3.33 1.77
CA VAL A 163 26.78 -3.28 0.79
C VAL A 163 28.11 -3.64 1.45
N LYS A 164 28.37 -3.11 2.66
CA LYS A 164 29.58 -3.45 3.45
C LYS A 164 29.58 -4.95 3.80
N PHE A 165 28.46 -5.44 4.33
CA PHE A 165 28.29 -6.84 4.69
C PHE A 165 28.52 -7.77 3.51
N ILE A 166 27.98 -7.46 2.33
CA ILE A 166 28.19 -8.23 1.09
C ILE A 166 29.68 -8.21 0.72
N HIS A 167 30.30 -7.02 0.71
CA HIS A 167 31.72 -6.87 0.34
C HIS A 167 32.64 -7.73 1.21
N GLU A 168 32.35 -7.81 2.51
CA GLU A 168 33.15 -8.57 3.47
C GLU A 168 32.92 -10.08 3.39
N ASN A 169 31.72 -10.54 3.00
CA ASN A 169 31.31 -11.95 3.18
C ASN A 169 31.02 -12.73 1.89
N TRP A 170 30.94 -12.11 0.71
CA TRP A 170 30.49 -12.80 -0.49
C TRP A 170 31.40 -13.99 -0.89
N LYS A 171 32.72 -13.91 -0.60
CA LYS A 171 33.68 -14.98 -0.86
C LYS A 171 33.56 -16.16 0.11
N ASP A 172 32.93 -15.95 1.27
CA ASP A 172 32.78 -16.93 2.33
C ASP A 172 31.45 -17.71 2.25
N GLY A 173 30.86 -17.77 1.07
CA GLY A 173 29.64 -18.55 0.83
C GLY A 173 28.33 -17.82 1.17
N LEU A 174 28.30 -16.52 0.94
CA LEU A 174 27.09 -15.71 1.12
C LEU A 174 26.01 -16.08 0.10
N THR A 175 24.77 -16.27 0.56
CA THR A 175 23.60 -16.61 -0.29
C THR A 175 22.63 -15.45 -0.44
N GLU A 176 21.78 -15.48 -1.46
CA GLU A 176 20.67 -14.52 -1.63
C GLU A 176 19.79 -14.44 -0.37
N GLN A 177 19.41 -15.60 0.21
CA GLN A 177 18.62 -15.66 1.44
C GLN A 177 19.31 -14.96 2.61
N ARG A 178 20.62 -15.11 2.73
CA ARG A 178 21.38 -14.46 3.81
C ARG A 178 21.45 -12.96 3.62
N VAL A 179 21.54 -12.48 2.37
CA VAL A 179 21.49 -11.05 2.05
C VAL A 179 20.12 -10.47 2.45
N ALA A 180 19.01 -11.10 2.01
CA ALA A 180 17.67 -10.65 2.34
C ALA A 180 17.46 -10.57 3.87
N LEU A 181 17.84 -11.64 4.60
CA LEU A 181 17.72 -11.67 6.07
C LEU A 181 18.52 -10.54 6.74
N GLN A 182 19.76 -10.30 6.27
CA GLN A 182 20.60 -9.24 6.85
C GLN A 182 20.02 -7.87 6.55
N LEU A 183 19.47 -7.64 5.35
CA LEU A 183 18.87 -6.38 4.96
C LEU A 183 17.63 -6.06 5.81
N GLU A 184 16.76 -7.04 6.03
CA GLU A 184 15.61 -6.90 6.92
C GLU A 184 16.02 -6.61 8.37
N TYR A 185 17.07 -7.29 8.85
CA TYR A 185 17.62 -7.04 10.16
C TYR A 185 18.14 -5.59 10.31
N GLU A 186 18.85 -5.09 9.29
CA GLU A 186 19.36 -3.72 9.27
C GLU A 186 18.23 -2.67 9.29
N MET A 187 17.15 -2.90 8.54
CA MET A 187 15.98 -2.03 8.57
C MET A 187 15.32 -2.02 9.96
N ARG A 188 15.16 -3.20 10.57
CA ARG A 188 14.57 -3.31 11.91
C ARG A 188 15.40 -2.62 12.98
N LEU A 189 16.72 -2.72 12.92
CA LEU A 189 17.63 -2.02 13.85
C LEU A 189 17.45 -0.50 13.82
N ARG A 190 17.00 0.04 12.67
CA ARG A 190 16.81 1.49 12.46
C ARG A 190 15.40 1.97 12.73
N GLY A 191 14.54 1.09 13.25
CA GLY A 191 13.20 1.43 13.71
C GLY A 191 12.07 1.07 12.74
N ALA A 192 12.34 0.23 11.75
CA ALA A 192 11.27 -0.32 10.91
C ALA A 192 10.32 -1.21 11.72
N GLU A 193 9.03 -1.05 11.52
CA GLU A 193 7.97 -1.89 12.12
C GLU A 193 7.86 -3.27 11.46
N GLY A 194 8.30 -3.37 10.20
CA GLY A 194 8.29 -4.56 9.38
C GLY A 194 8.80 -4.25 7.99
N THR A 195 8.79 -5.26 7.12
CA THR A 195 8.95 -5.06 5.69
C THR A 195 7.63 -4.57 5.08
N SER A 196 7.69 -3.72 4.05
CA SER A 196 6.51 -3.27 3.30
C SER A 196 6.02 -4.30 2.29
N PHE A 197 6.92 -5.17 1.85
CA PHE A 197 6.69 -6.35 1.01
C PHE A 197 7.80 -7.39 1.25
N ASP A 198 7.68 -8.57 0.63
CA ASP A 198 8.69 -9.62 0.74
C ASP A 198 9.99 -9.18 0.07
N THR A 199 11.08 -9.10 0.83
CA THR A 199 12.38 -8.65 0.35
C THR A 199 12.89 -9.53 -0.79
N ILE A 200 13.26 -8.92 -1.91
CA ILE A 200 13.92 -9.58 -3.03
C ILE A 200 15.43 -9.35 -2.90
N ALA A 201 16.21 -10.43 -2.98
CA ALA A 201 17.64 -10.39 -3.19
C ALA A 201 17.95 -11.47 -4.22
N ALA A 202 18.18 -11.07 -5.46
CA ALA A 202 18.27 -11.99 -6.60
C ALA A 202 19.56 -11.74 -7.39
N SER A 203 20.35 -12.79 -7.61
CA SER A 203 21.67 -12.70 -8.26
C SER A 203 21.73 -13.40 -9.61
N GLY A 204 22.56 -12.90 -10.53
CA GLY A 204 22.77 -13.44 -11.86
C GLY A 204 21.46 -13.63 -12.61
N SER A 205 21.19 -14.84 -13.14
CA SER A 205 19.96 -15.11 -13.91
C SER A 205 18.67 -14.98 -13.10
N ASN A 206 18.73 -15.12 -11.75
CA ASN A 206 17.55 -14.95 -10.90
C ASN A 206 17.10 -13.48 -10.88
N SER A 207 18.02 -12.52 -11.03
CA SER A 207 17.72 -11.08 -11.04
C SER A 207 16.88 -10.61 -12.24
N SER A 208 16.68 -11.46 -13.25
CA SER A 208 15.78 -11.16 -14.37
C SER A 208 14.30 -11.38 -14.06
N LEU A 209 13.97 -11.97 -12.91
CA LEU A 209 12.61 -12.24 -12.49
C LEU A 209 12.10 -11.09 -11.60
N PRO A 210 11.06 -10.34 -12.01
CA PRO A 210 10.57 -9.18 -11.24
C PRO A 210 10.11 -9.52 -9.81
N HIS A 211 9.64 -10.76 -9.59
CA HIS A 211 9.20 -11.25 -8.28
C HIS A 211 10.04 -12.44 -7.83
N ALA A 212 11.36 -12.34 -8.00
CA ALA A 212 12.27 -13.38 -7.57
C ALA A 212 12.24 -13.54 -6.05
N MET A 213 12.17 -14.79 -5.60
CA MET A 213 12.35 -15.11 -4.18
C MET A 213 13.83 -15.39 -3.91
N PRO A 214 14.41 -14.88 -2.80
CA PRO A 214 15.78 -15.19 -2.41
C PRO A 214 16.01 -16.71 -2.28
N GLN A 215 17.03 -17.22 -2.99
CA GLN A 215 17.36 -18.64 -3.05
C GLN A 215 18.56 -18.98 -2.14
N PRO A 216 18.78 -20.26 -1.78
CA PRO A 216 20.02 -20.72 -1.16
C PRO A 216 21.21 -20.71 -2.16
N LYS A 217 21.10 -19.95 -3.25
CA LYS A 217 22.12 -19.73 -4.27
C LYS A 217 23.23 -18.86 -3.71
N LEU A 218 24.47 -19.29 -3.91
CA LEU A 218 25.65 -18.51 -3.57
C LEU A 218 25.81 -17.31 -4.52
N LEU A 219 26.25 -16.18 -3.98
CA LEU A 219 26.68 -15.05 -4.79
C LEU A 219 27.97 -15.43 -5.53
N THR A 220 28.04 -15.11 -6.80
CA THR A 220 29.14 -15.45 -7.69
C THR A 220 29.75 -14.19 -8.28
N GLU A 221 31.09 -14.16 -8.42
CA GLU A 221 31.76 -13.07 -9.10
C GLU A 221 31.24 -12.90 -10.53
N GLY A 222 30.98 -11.66 -10.92
CA GLY A 222 30.40 -11.34 -12.24
C GLY A 222 28.89 -11.26 -12.26
N ASP A 223 28.19 -11.67 -11.19
CA ASP A 223 26.72 -11.54 -11.11
C ASP A 223 26.30 -10.10 -10.78
N PHE A 224 25.19 -9.63 -11.35
CA PHE A 224 24.40 -8.61 -10.70
C PHE A 224 23.66 -9.18 -9.49
N LEU A 225 23.54 -8.41 -8.44
CA LEU A 225 22.65 -8.64 -7.32
C LEU A 225 21.64 -7.50 -7.27
N THR A 226 20.40 -7.78 -7.62
CA THR A 226 19.28 -6.85 -7.48
C THR A 226 18.62 -7.09 -6.13
N MET A 227 18.56 -6.05 -5.34
CA MET A 227 17.88 -6.00 -4.04
C MET A 227 16.69 -5.05 -4.18
N ASP A 228 15.49 -5.58 -3.97
CA ASP A 228 14.25 -4.83 -3.94
C ASP A 228 13.62 -5.01 -2.55
N PHE A 229 13.50 -3.92 -1.83
CA PHE A 229 13.21 -3.93 -0.40
C PHE A 229 12.54 -2.65 0.05
N GLY A 230 11.78 -2.77 1.10
CA GLY A 230 11.16 -1.63 1.74
C GLY A 230 10.72 -1.96 3.15
N CYS A 231 10.46 -0.93 3.93
CA CYS A 231 10.03 -1.08 5.30
C CYS A 231 8.81 -0.22 5.63
N MET A 232 8.17 -0.54 6.75
CA MET A 232 7.10 0.28 7.31
C MET A 232 7.62 1.12 8.48
N TYR A 233 7.27 2.41 8.46
CA TYR A 233 7.47 3.32 9.58
C TYR A 233 6.17 4.05 9.89
N GLN A 234 5.64 3.85 11.10
CA GLN A 234 4.33 4.35 11.53
C GLN A 234 3.20 4.03 10.53
N GLY A 235 3.26 2.79 9.97
CA GLY A 235 2.30 2.28 9.00
C GLY A 235 2.54 2.69 7.55
N TYR A 236 3.49 3.59 7.25
CA TYR A 236 3.80 4.05 5.89
C TYR A 236 4.95 3.23 5.29
N CYS A 237 4.79 2.86 4.02
CA CYS A 237 5.71 1.99 3.29
C CYS A 237 6.82 2.77 2.60
N SER A 238 8.06 2.26 2.64
CA SER A 238 9.09 2.59 1.65
C SER A 238 9.22 1.50 0.59
N ASP A 239 9.84 1.86 -0.53
CA ASP A 239 10.02 0.98 -1.70
C ASP A 239 11.27 1.39 -2.49
N MET A 240 12.28 0.53 -2.47
CA MET A 240 13.60 0.85 -2.99
C MET A 240 14.23 -0.35 -3.71
N THR A 241 14.56 -0.20 -4.98
CA THR A 241 15.40 -1.17 -5.70
C THR A 241 16.81 -0.65 -5.88
N ARG A 242 17.82 -1.49 -5.60
CA ARG A 242 19.24 -1.22 -5.86
C ARG A 242 19.89 -2.45 -6.46
N THR A 243 20.64 -2.26 -7.53
CA THR A 243 21.44 -3.31 -8.17
C THR A 243 22.92 -3.01 -7.99
N ILE A 244 23.66 -3.99 -7.49
CA ILE A 244 25.13 -3.95 -7.37
C ILE A 244 25.75 -5.08 -8.18
N HIS A 245 27.03 -4.95 -8.47
CA HIS A 245 27.84 -5.98 -9.09
C HIS A 245 28.67 -6.74 -8.04
N ILE A 246 28.76 -8.06 -8.17
CA ILE A 246 29.57 -8.90 -7.26
C ILE A 246 30.97 -9.09 -7.85
N GLY A 247 31.98 -8.65 -7.09
CA GLY A 247 33.38 -8.73 -7.52
C GLY A 247 33.80 -7.60 -8.46
N GLU A 248 34.90 -7.80 -9.21
CA GLU A 248 35.53 -6.76 -10.02
C GLU A 248 35.27 -6.92 -11.53
N VAL A 249 34.89 -8.12 -11.97
CA VAL A 249 34.72 -8.44 -13.42
C VAL A 249 33.29 -8.03 -13.85
N VAL A 250 33.22 -6.98 -14.66
CA VAL A 250 31.96 -6.51 -15.26
C VAL A 250 31.97 -6.75 -16.75
N GLU A 251 31.02 -7.54 -17.26
CA GLU A 251 30.86 -7.75 -18.69
C GLU A 251 30.31 -6.48 -19.38
N SER A 252 30.73 -6.23 -20.61
CA SER A 252 30.35 -5.02 -21.34
C SER A 252 28.84 -4.89 -21.55
N GLU A 253 28.13 -6.00 -21.76
CA GLU A 253 26.66 -6.00 -21.91
C GLU A 253 25.95 -5.70 -20.60
N GLN A 254 26.40 -6.24 -19.45
CA GLN A 254 25.87 -5.90 -18.15
C GLN A 254 25.99 -4.39 -17.86
N LYS A 255 27.18 -3.83 -18.14
CA LYS A 255 27.39 -2.41 -17.98
C LYS A 255 26.46 -1.56 -18.86
N LYS A 256 26.27 -1.97 -20.12
CA LYS A 256 25.36 -1.30 -21.05
C LYS A 256 23.92 -1.33 -20.56
N VAL A 257 23.43 -2.48 -20.07
CA VAL A 257 22.08 -2.60 -19.51
C VAL A 257 21.92 -1.72 -18.29
N TYR A 258 22.87 -1.76 -17.35
CA TYR A 258 22.84 -0.93 -16.15
C TYR A 258 22.80 0.56 -16.47
N ASP A 259 23.70 1.01 -17.35
CA ASP A 259 23.77 2.42 -17.76
C ASP A 259 22.47 2.88 -18.47
N THR A 260 21.86 1.99 -19.28
CA THR A 260 20.59 2.29 -19.96
C THR A 260 19.44 2.47 -18.96
N VAL A 261 19.31 1.56 -17.96
CA VAL A 261 18.30 1.66 -16.93
C VAL A 261 18.51 2.91 -16.08
N LEU A 262 19.74 3.21 -15.68
CA LEU A 262 20.06 4.42 -14.92
C LEU A 262 19.72 5.69 -15.73
N GLN A 263 20.03 5.72 -17.02
CA GLN A 263 19.69 6.84 -17.89
C GLN A 263 18.18 7.03 -17.99
N ALA A 264 17.41 5.96 -18.14
CA ALA A 264 15.96 5.98 -18.23
C ALA A 264 15.34 6.51 -16.91
N GLN A 265 15.82 6.02 -15.76
CA GLN A 265 15.38 6.47 -14.44
C GLN A 265 15.66 7.97 -14.25
N LEU A 266 16.88 8.42 -14.51
CA LEU A 266 17.26 9.83 -14.35
C LEU A 266 16.47 10.75 -15.29
N ALA A 267 16.15 10.30 -16.51
CA ALA A 267 15.32 11.03 -17.45
C ALA A 267 13.89 11.21 -16.91
N ALA A 268 13.27 10.13 -16.40
CA ALA A 268 11.94 10.21 -15.78
C ALA A 268 11.94 11.16 -14.56
N LEU A 269 12.92 11.03 -13.67
CA LEU A 269 13.08 11.93 -12.50
C LEU A 269 13.23 13.40 -12.89
N SER A 270 13.88 13.67 -14.03
CA SER A 270 14.10 15.04 -14.51
C SER A 270 12.83 15.72 -15.03
N VAL A 271 11.86 14.96 -15.50
CA VAL A 271 10.63 15.47 -16.11
C VAL A 271 9.43 15.46 -15.16
N VAL A 272 9.42 14.55 -14.20
CA VAL A 272 8.27 14.36 -13.27
C VAL A 272 7.97 15.66 -12.50
N LYS A 273 6.71 16.10 -12.60
CA LYS A 273 6.22 17.29 -11.89
C LYS A 273 4.68 17.30 -11.85
N PRO A 274 4.06 18.05 -10.93
CA PRO A 274 2.62 18.25 -10.93
C PRO A 274 2.10 18.76 -12.29
N GLY A 275 0.96 18.25 -12.71
CA GLY A 275 0.32 18.56 -13.98
C GLY A 275 0.71 17.65 -15.15
N MET A 276 1.68 16.76 -14.98
CA MET A 276 2.00 15.75 -15.98
C MET A 276 1.04 14.57 -15.95
N VAL A 277 0.82 13.95 -17.10
CA VAL A 277 0.10 12.68 -17.22
C VAL A 277 1.06 11.53 -16.88
N CYS A 278 0.59 10.58 -16.08
CA CYS A 278 1.43 9.47 -15.62
C CYS A 278 2.00 8.61 -16.76
N SER A 279 1.22 8.40 -17.83
CA SER A 279 1.66 7.67 -19.02
C SER A 279 2.79 8.39 -19.80
N ASP A 280 2.85 9.73 -19.75
CA ASP A 280 3.92 10.47 -20.40
C ASP A 280 5.25 10.31 -19.65
N VAL A 281 5.21 10.17 -18.31
CA VAL A 281 6.41 9.90 -17.50
C VAL A 281 6.92 8.50 -17.76
N ASP A 282 6.04 7.47 -17.78
CA ASP A 282 6.39 6.10 -18.16
C ASP A 282 7.02 6.05 -19.56
N LYS A 283 6.41 6.76 -20.52
CA LYS A 283 6.90 6.81 -21.89
C LYS A 283 8.32 7.37 -22.00
N CYS A 284 8.66 8.37 -21.19
CA CYS A 284 10.00 8.97 -21.19
C CYS A 284 11.11 7.92 -20.90
N ALA A 285 10.93 7.10 -19.88
CA ALA A 285 11.88 6.04 -19.56
C ALA A 285 11.82 4.88 -20.58
N ARG A 286 10.62 4.50 -20.97
CA ARG A 286 10.37 3.38 -21.89
C ARG A 286 11.00 3.61 -23.27
N ASP A 287 10.90 4.82 -23.80
CA ASP A 287 11.51 5.15 -25.10
C ASP A 287 13.04 4.98 -25.05
N ILE A 288 13.72 5.41 -24.00
CA ILE A 288 15.16 5.25 -23.81
C ILE A 288 15.56 3.77 -23.81
N ILE A 289 14.82 2.94 -23.07
CA ILE A 289 15.05 1.50 -22.98
C ILE A 289 14.82 0.83 -24.36
N ALA A 290 13.77 1.24 -25.07
CA ALA A 290 13.43 0.70 -26.39
C ALA A 290 14.47 1.11 -27.45
N ASP A 291 14.92 2.35 -27.46
CA ASP A 291 15.94 2.87 -28.39
C ASP A 291 17.30 2.18 -28.19
N ALA A 292 17.59 1.73 -26.97
CA ALA A 292 18.78 0.93 -26.66
C ALA A 292 18.67 -0.55 -27.09
N GLY A 293 17.48 -0.99 -27.57
CA GLY A 293 17.22 -2.34 -28.03
C GLY A 293 16.68 -3.30 -26.96
N TYR A 294 16.24 -2.77 -25.79
CA TYR A 294 15.76 -3.58 -24.68
C TYR A 294 14.23 -3.44 -24.41
N GLY A 295 13.49 -2.80 -25.32
CA GLY A 295 12.05 -2.53 -25.13
C GLY A 295 11.21 -3.76 -24.81
N ASP A 296 11.49 -4.91 -25.44
CA ASP A 296 10.76 -6.17 -25.22
C ASP A 296 10.99 -6.76 -23.83
N TYR A 297 12.03 -6.31 -23.12
CA TYR A 297 12.36 -6.78 -21.77
C TYR A 297 11.75 -5.90 -20.66
N PHE A 298 11.20 -4.73 -21.00
CA PHE A 298 10.54 -3.83 -20.05
C PHE A 298 9.02 -4.07 -20.04
N GLY A 299 8.60 -5.17 -19.44
CA GLY A 299 7.23 -5.69 -19.48
C GLY A 299 6.26 -5.12 -18.44
N HIS A 300 6.68 -4.20 -17.54
CA HIS A 300 5.87 -3.63 -16.47
C HIS A 300 5.79 -2.10 -16.53
N GLY A 301 5.04 -1.46 -15.63
CA GLY A 301 5.02 0.01 -15.50
C GLY A 301 6.30 0.55 -14.90
N LEU A 302 6.55 1.85 -15.09
CA LEU A 302 7.76 2.52 -14.57
C LEU A 302 7.76 2.57 -13.03
N GLY A 303 6.59 2.81 -12.41
CA GLY A 303 6.47 2.93 -10.96
C GLY A 303 5.02 3.04 -10.50
N HIS A 304 4.82 3.29 -9.23
CA HIS A 304 3.50 3.43 -8.60
C HIS A 304 3.55 4.34 -7.37
N SER A 305 2.41 4.82 -6.92
CA SER A 305 2.33 5.54 -5.66
C SER A 305 2.50 4.57 -4.48
N VAL A 306 3.07 5.10 -3.41
CA VAL A 306 3.23 4.42 -2.12
C VAL A 306 2.58 5.24 -1.01
N GLY A 307 2.21 4.58 0.08
CA GLY A 307 1.59 5.22 1.22
C GLY A 307 1.42 4.25 2.38
N LEU A 308 0.21 4.13 2.89
CA LEU A 308 -0.15 3.08 3.85
C LEU A 308 -0.14 1.70 3.21
N PHE A 309 -0.51 1.62 1.93
CA PHE A 309 -0.39 0.42 1.12
C PHE A 309 0.78 0.57 0.16
N ILE A 310 1.47 -0.54 -0.12
CA ILE A 310 2.66 -0.52 -0.97
C ILE A 310 2.33 -0.13 -2.41
N HIS A 311 1.21 -0.58 -2.96
CA HIS A 311 0.80 -0.32 -4.34
C HIS A 311 -0.41 0.62 -4.41
N GLU A 312 -0.21 1.90 -4.13
CA GLU A 312 -1.28 2.90 -4.26
C GLU A 312 -1.39 3.48 -5.69
N GLU A 313 -2.46 4.20 -5.94
CA GLU A 313 -2.64 4.98 -7.15
C GLU A 313 -2.13 6.43 -6.95
N PRO A 314 -1.69 7.11 -8.04
CA PRO A 314 -1.64 6.65 -9.43
C PRO A 314 -0.42 5.76 -9.71
N ARG A 315 -0.45 5.06 -10.86
CA ARG A 315 0.69 4.28 -11.38
C ARG A 315 1.34 5.00 -12.55
N PHE A 316 2.67 4.90 -12.66
CA PHE A 316 3.36 5.24 -13.90
C PHE A 316 3.32 4.05 -14.86
N SER A 317 2.41 4.07 -15.82
CA SER A 317 2.26 3.03 -16.83
C SER A 317 1.64 3.60 -18.09
N MET A 318 1.84 2.95 -19.22
CA MET A 318 1.29 3.35 -20.53
C MET A 318 -0.25 3.50 -20.55
N LYS A 319 -0.95 2.95 -19.56
CA LYS A 319 -2.43 2.94 -19.49
C LYS A 319 -2.99 3.93 -18.47
N CYS A 320 -2.15 4.67 -17.78
CA CYS A 320 -2.58 5.56 -16.70
C CYS A 320 -2.69 7.00 -17.21
N ASP A 321 -3.91 7.49 -17.37
CA ASP A 321 -4.21 8.86 -17.80
C ASP A 321 -4.34 9.85 -16.63
N ALA A 322 -4.03 9.43 -15.40
CA ALA A 322 -4.08 10.28 -14.22
C ALA A 322 -3.08 11.44 -14.35
N VAL A 323 -3.50 12.61 -13.89
CA VAL A 323 -2.66 13.81 -13.84
C VAL A 323 -2.08 13.95 -12.44
N LEU A 324 -0.76 14.08 -12.36
CA LEU A 324 -0.05 14.22 -11.09
C LEU A 324 -0.47 15.49 -10.36
N LYS A 325 -0.77 15.32 -9.07
CA LYS A 325 -1.08 16.41 -8.13
C LYS A 325 0.12 16.65 -7.21
N PRO A 326 0.30 17.89 -6.69
CA PRO A 326 1.25 18.11 -5.58
C PRO A 326 0.92 17.21 -4.38
N GLY A 327 1.93 16.63 -3.74
CA GLY A 327 1.76 15.73 -2.59
C GLY A 327 1.55 14.26 -2.94
N VAL A 328 1.49 13.89 -4.23
CA VAL A 328 1.58 12.49 -4.66
C VAL A 328 3.01 12.01 -4.51
N VAL A 329 3.23 10.87 -3.85
CA VAL A 329 4.53 10.21 -3.68
C VAL A 329 4.56 8.97 -4.57
N ILE A 330 5.64 8.81 -5.34
CA ILE A 330 5.78 7.76 -6.36
C ILE A 330 7.16 7.12 -6.29
N THR A 331 7.24 5.81 -6.58
CA THR A 331 8.48 5.05 -6.78
C THR A 331 9.04 5.22 -8.18
#